data_e5d329e4f1816829381fdd79aa67d3d1
#
_entry.id   e5d329e4f1816829381fdd79aa67d3d1
#
_cell.length_a   1.000
_cell.length_b   1.000
_cell.length_c   1.000
_cell.angle_alpha   90.00
_cell.angle_beta   90.00
_cell.angle_gamma   90.00
#
_symmetry.space_group_name_H-M   'P 1'
#
loop_
_entity.id
_entity.type
_entity.pdbx_description
1 polymer ?
#
loop_
_entity_poly.entity_id
_entity_poly.type
_entity_poly.pdbx_seq_one_letter_code
_entity_poly.pdbx_strand_id
1 'polypeptide(L)'
;ITPLTLVVMLTAYVGFIPNVELSTKTALIPVANICLLMKNLMVFKYDFTLILMVLFSNVIYAFVAVWFLSRIYDSESILFGESFSGIKLFERRKNIQKGSLPSIQESILILVVALLLMVYAGGVMSLSHPLAGVIVPQFFIGVLPVFACIYIKGDICKVFSIRKPAVRSVLGSLVLILGTASLSLLLSNVLSFFFKENSQALNDQYLNLLDGVSFPAALLLIALTPAVCEELLFRGYMFTAFRNRMSLPKAIFFVSILFAISHMSLIKILPTALLGAALAYAVYCSDSIFTSSLMHFLNNGFSVFILYYGDKIPLLKEEQAQTPFIIGMVVFAVVGILLGMKLLKRKDSE
;
A
#
# COMPACT_ATOMS: atom_id res chain seq x y z
N ILE A 1 1.19 19.89 6.10
CA ILE A 1 2.35 19.07 5.66
C ILE A 1 1.86 17.75 5.04
N THR A 2 0.93 17.04 5.69
CA THR A 2 0.47 15.71 5.25
C THR A 2 -0.04 15.64 3.79
N PRO A 3 -0.89 16.56 3.30
CA PRO A 3 -1.33 16.54 1.90
C PRO A 3 -0.16 16.76 0.93
N LEU A 4 0.76 17.63 1.27
CA LEU A 4 1.95 17.90 0.44
C LEU A 4 2.86 16.66 0.35
N THR A 5 3.09 15.99 1.47
CA THR A 5 3.89 14.75 1.49
C THR A 5 3.25 13.67 0.61
N LEU A 6 1.93 13.54 0.65
CA LEU A 6 1.20 12.60 -0.22
C LEU A 6 1.39 12.93 -1.71
N VAL A 7 1.27 14.22 -2.08
CA VAL A 7 1.47 14.66 -3.47
C VAL A 7 2.91 14.40 -3.91
N VAL A 8 3.90 14.69 -3.06
CA VAL A 8 5.31 14.42 -3.36
C VAL A 8 5.56 12.93 -3.55
N MET A 9 4.99 12.08 -2.70
CA MET A 9 5.12 10.62 -2.85
C MET A 9 4.47 10.12 -4.14
N LEU A 10 3.27 10.59 -4.48
CA LEU A 10 2.57 10.21 -5.71
C LEU A 10 3.35 10.61 -6.96
N THR A 11 3.95 11.80 -6.95
CA THR A 11 4.74 12.28 -8.08
C THR A 11 6.09 11.59 -8.18
N ALA A 12 6.75 11.28 -7.06
CA ALA A 12 7.96 10.47 -7.04
C ALA A 12 7.72 9.05 -7.57
N TYR A 13 6.54 8.49 -7.27
CA TYR A 13 6.14 7.18 -7.75
C TYR A 13 6.22 7.02 -9.27
N VAL A 14 5.93 8.07 -10.04
CA VAL A 14 6.05 8.07 -11.50
C VAL A 14 7.45 7.66 -11.98
N GLY A 15 8.50 8.03 -11.22
CA GLY A 15 9.88 7.66 -11.53
C GLY A 15 10.18 6.16 -11.41
N PHE A 16 9.39 5.43 -10.65
CA PHE A 16 9.55 3.99 -10.41
C PHE A 16 8.66 3.12 -11.32
N ILE A 17 7.76 3.72 -12.09
CA ILE A 17 6.90 2.96 -13.01
C ILE A 17 7.77 2.39 -14.14
N PRO A 18 7.68 1.06 -14.43
CA PRO A 18 8.33 0.48 -15.58
C PRO A 18 7.88 1.17 -16.88
N ASN A 19 8.80 1.31 -17.84
CA ASN A 19 8.58 1.93 -19.17
C ASN A 19 8.20 3.43 -19.16
N VAL A 20 8.23 4.11 -18.02
CA VAL A 20 8.17 5.56 -17.98
C VAL A 20 9.60 6.11 -18.14
N GLU A 21 9.81 6.85 -19.21
CA GLU A 21 11.11 7.48 -19.51
C GLU A 21 11.04 8.99 -19.32
N LEU A 22 12.23 9.60 -19.13
CA LEU A 22 12.37 11.04 -19.14
C LEU A 22 12.12 11.57 -20.55
N SER A 23 11.14 12.45 -20.69
CA SER A 23 10.73 13.10 -21.92
C SER A 23 10.44 14.57 -21.66
N THR A 24 10.23 15.38 -22.68
CA THR A 24 9.85 16.80 -22.53
C THR A 24 8.62 17.00 -21.65
N LYS A 25 7.65 16.08 -21.70
CA LYS A 25 6.44 16.14 -20.86
C LYS A 25 6.73 15.76 -19.40
N THR A 26 7.46 14.67 -19.18
CA THR A 26 7.78 14.20 -17.83
C THR A 26 8.85 15.07 -17.14
N ALA A 27 9.70 15.77 -17.89
CA ALA A 27 10.66 16.76 -17.37
C ALA A 27 9.98 17.96 -16.69
N LEU A 28 8.70 18.19 -16.97
CA LEU A 28 7.90 19.25 -16.36
C LEU A 28 7.06 18.78 -15.16
N ILE A 29 7.11 17.50 -14.76
CA ILE A 29 6.38 17.01 -13.61
C ILE A 29 7.28 17.12 -12.38
N PRO A 30 6.96 17.98 -11.39
CA PRO A 30 7.83 18.17 -10.21
C PRO A 30 8.02 16.84 -9.46
N VAL A 31 9.20 16.65 -8.89
CA VAL A 31 9.65 15.44 -8.19
C VAL A 31 9.85 14.24 -9.13
N ALA A 32 8.86 13.87 -9.96
CA ALA A 32 8.98 12.77 -10.93
C ALA A 32 10.14 13.01 -11.91
N ASN A 33 10.33 14.26 -12.36
CA ASN A 33 11.41 14.63 -13.25
C ASN A 33 12.80 14.36 -12.67
N ILE A 34 13.00 14.62 -11.38
CA ILE A 34 14.27 14.32 -10.68
C ILE A 34 14.49 12.80 -10.62
N CYS A 35 13.46 12.04 -10.26
CA CYS A 35 13.54 10.58 -10.18
C CYS A 35 13.86 9.96 -11.55
N LEU A 36 13.21 10.42 -12.61
CA LEU A 36 13.46 9.96 -13.97
C LEU A 36 14.82 10.39 -14.50
N LEU A 37 15.28 11.61 -14.16
CA LEU A 37 16.62 12.06 -14.48
C LEU A 37 17.69 11.18 -13.82
N MET A 38 17.53 10.89 -12.52
CA MET A 38 18.43 9.98 -11.82
C MET A 38 18.45 8.59 -12.46
N LYS A 39 17.28 8.05 -12.83
CA LYS A 39 17.18 6.79 -13.56
C LYS A 39 17.98 6.81 -14.87
N ASN A 40 17.85 7.87 -15.67
CA ASN A 40 18.61 8.02 -16.92
C ASN A 40 20.13 8.12 -16.67
N LEU A 41 20.55 8.92 -15.67
CA LEU A 41 21.97 9.06 -15.32
C LEU A 41 22.58 7.73 -14.85
N MET A 42 21.85 6.92 -14.09
CA MET A 42 22.31 5.59 -13.61
C MET A 42 22.51 4.58 -14.75
N VAL A 43 21.78 4.72 -15.86
CA VAL A 43 21.96 3.87 -17.07
C VAL A 43 22.81 4.57 -18.15
N PHE A 44 23.54 5.63 -17.79
CA PHE A 44 24.43 6.39 -18.66
C PHE A 44 23.75 7.00 -19.90
N LYS A 45 22.44 7.28 -19.82
CA LYS A 45 21.70 8.01 -20.85
C LYS A 45 21.75 9.51 -20.56
N TYR A 46 22.57 10.26 -21.29
CA TYR A 46 22.76 11.70 -21.13
C TYR A 46 22.10 12.45 -22.28
N ASP A 47 20.95 13.09 -22.02
CA ASP A 47 20.34 14.07 -22.91
C ASP A 47 20.45 15.44 -22.24
N PHE A 48 21.34 16.27 -22.78
CA PHE A 48 21.63 17.57 -22.19
C PHE A 48 20.42 18.53 -22.22
N THR A 49 19.55 18.39 -23.22
CA THR A 49 18.32 19.18 -23.30
C THR A 49 17.34 18.82 -22.19
N LEU A 50 17.14 17.52 -21.96
CA LEU A 50 16.26 17.06 -20.89
C LEU A 50 16.84 17.38 -19.52
N ILE A 51 18.16 17.27 -19.32
CA ILE A 51 18.83 17.68 -18.08
C ILE A 51 18.57 19.16 -17.79
N LEU A 52 18.78 20.05 -18.77
CA LEU A 52 18.51 21.47 -18.61
C LEU A 52 17.04 21.76 -18.33
N MET A 53 16.12 21.07 -19.02
CA MET A 53 14.68 21.22 -18.76
C MET A 53 14.30 20.84 -17.33
N VAL A 54 14.84 19.74 -16.81
CA VAL A 54 14.61 19.32 -15.42
C VAL A 54 15.17 20.34 -14.44
N LEU A 55 16.41 20.82 -14.64
CA LEU A 55 17.03 21.81 -13.77
C LEU A 55 16.22 23.12 -13.79
N PHE A 56 15.87 23.63 -14.97
CA PHE A 56 15.12 24.86 -15.11
C PHE A 56 13.72 24.78 -14.51
N SER A 57 12.99 23.69 -14.75
CA SER A 57 11.67 23.47 -14.15
C SER A 57 11.72 23.45 -12.63
N ASN A 58 12.74 22.80 -12.05
CA ASN A 58 12.88 22.74 -10.58
C ASN A 58 13.25 24.10 -9.97
N VAL A 59 14.04 24.93 -10.67
CA VAL A 59 14.31 26.32 -10.25
C VAL A 59 13.00 27.13 -10.22
N ILE A 60 12.16 26.99 -11.24
CA ILE A 60 10.83 27.64 -11.26
C ILE A 60 9.97 27.17 -10.10
N TYR A 61 9.92 25.85 -9.84
CA TYR A 61 9.14 25.31 -8.71
C TYR A 61 9.65 25.80 -7.37
N ALA A 62 10.97 25.86 -7.18
CA ALA A 62 11.58 26.43 -5.98
C ALA A 62 11.20 27.90 -5.79
N PHE A 63 11.25 28.68 -6.86
CA PHE A 63 10.85 30.10 -6.82
C PHE A 63 9.37 30.26 -6.46
N VAL A 64 8.48 29.49 -7.10
CA VAL A 64 7.03 29.50 -6.80
C VAL A 64 6.76 29.07 -5.35
N ALA A 65 7.46 28.03 -4.88
CA ALA A 65 7.31 27.55 -3.49
C ALA A 65 7.76 28.61 -2.48
N VAL A 66 8.90 29.27 -2.70
CA VAL A 66 9.40 30.35 -1.82
C VAL A 66 8.45 31.55 -1.84
N TRP A 67 7.98 31.95 -3.03
CA TRP A 67 6.98 33.01 -3.15
C TRP A 67 5.68 32.68 -2.39
N PHE A 68 5.18 31.47 -2.52
CA PHE A 68 3.97 31.00 -1.83
C PHE A 68 4.18 30.95 -0.32
N LEU A 69 5.32 30.42 0.14
CA LEU A 69 5.69 30.39 1.56
C LEU A 69 5.81 31.79 2.15
N SER A 70 6.44 32.74 1.42
CA SER A 70 6.51 34.15 1.83
C SER A 70 5.13 34.73 2.07
N ARG A 71 4.17 34.47 1.16
CA ARG A 71 2.78 34.92 1.33
C ARG A 71 2.08 34.30 2.52
N ILE A 72 2.39 33.03 2.82
CA ILE A 72 1.83 32.34 3.99
C ILE A 72 2.42 32.92 5.28
N TYR A 73 3.72 33.21 5.32
CA TYR A 73 4.38 33.80 6.49
C TYR A 73 3.88 35.21 6.82
N ASP A 74 3.48 36.00 5.83
CA ASP A 74 2.88 37.32 6.02
C ASP A 74 1.45 37.27 6.60
N SER A 75 0.87 36.07 6.73
CA SER A 75 -0.46 35.87 7.28
C SER A 75 -0.41 35.65 8.79
N GLU A 76 -0.87 36.62 9.59
CA GLU A 76 -0.91 36.58 11.08
C GLU A 76 -1.63 35.35 11.64
N SER A 77 -2.57 34.76 10.89
CA SER A 77 -3.33 33.58 11.32
C SER A 77 -2.46 32.32 11.50
N ILE A 78 -1.26 32.29 10.93
CA ILE A 78 -0.31 31.16 11.06
C ILE A 78 0.62 31.37 12.24
N LEU A 79 0.95 32.61 12.57
CA LEU A 79 1.82 32.94 13.73
C LEU A 79 1.13 32.70 15.07
N PHE A 80 -0.20 32.79 15.13
CA PHE A 80 -1.02 32.61 16.33
C PHE A 80 -1.88 31.36 16.34
N GLY A 81 -1.83 30.53 15.26
CA GLY A 81 -2.47 29.21 15.22
C GLY A 81 -1.77 28.24 16.18
N GLU A 82 -2.57 27.45 16.87
CA GLU A 82 -2.13 26.45 17.85
C GLU A 82 -0.92 25.66 17.33
N SER A 83 0.09 25.58 18.19
CA SER A 83 1.38 24.92 17.97
C SER A 83 1.24 23.60 17.20
N PHE A 84 2.19 23.34 16.30
CA PHE A 84 2.47 22.05 15.66
C PHE A 84 2.80 20.96 16.70
N SER A 85 1.93 20.73 17.67
CA SER A 85 1.98 19.62 18.61
C SER A 85 1.41 18.37 17.95
N GLY A 86 2.16 17.75 17.02
CA GLY A 86 1.52 16.74 16.24
C GLY A 86 2.27 15.43 16.01
N ILE A 87 3.60 15.43 16.15
CA ILE A 87 4.39 14.22 15.92
C ILE A 87 5.11 13.85 17.21
N LYS A 88 4.48 12.99 18.00
CA LYS A 88 5.02 12.52 19.29
C LYS A 88 6.34 11.78 19.14
N LEU A 89 6.64 11.23 17.97
CA LEU A 89 7.91 10.59 17.67
C LEU A 89 9.12 11.54 17.78
N PHE A 90 8.92 12.87 17.69
CA PHE A 90 9.94 13.88 17.90
C PHE A 90 9.93 14.47 19.31
N GLU A 91 8.94 14.10 20.12
CA GLU A 91 8.86 14.56 21.51
C GLU A 91 9.75 13.69 22.40
N ARG A 92 10.23 14.28 23.51
CA ARG A 92 10.93 13.49 24.52
C ARG A 92 9.96 12.50 25.14
N ARG A 93 10.29 11.21 25.13
CA ARG A 93 9.42 10.12 25.59
C ARG A 93 8.82 10.35 26.99
N LYS A 94 9.53 11.06 27.89
CA LYS A 94 9.05 11.38 29.24
C LYS A 94 7.77 12.23 29.24
N ASN A 95 7.59 13.09 28.24
CA ASN A 95 6.45 14.00 28.10
C ASN A 95 5.21 13.34 27.49
N ILE A 96 5.37 12.17 26.87
CA ILE A 96 4.29 11.45 26.21
C ILE A 96 3.42 10.74 27.26
N GLN A 97 2.12 10.90 27.18
CA GLN A 97 1.15 10.25 28.07
C GLN A 97 1.01 8.75 27.74
N LYS A 98 0.79 7.92 28.76
CA LYS A 98 0.47 6.49 28.59
C LYS A 98 -0.89 6.34 27.87
N GLY A 99 -0.99 5.34 26.98
CA GLY A 99 -2.20 5.10 26.20
C GLY A 99 -2.38 6.06 25.02
N SER A 100 -1.35 6.81 24.62
CA SER A 100 -1.39 7.66 23.45
C SER A 100 -1.74 6.86 22.20
N LEU A 101 -2.59 7.43 21.32
CA LEU A 101 -2.90 6.88 20.03
C LEU A 101 -1.99 7.47 18.95
N PRO A 102 -1.69 6.73 17.86
CA PRO A 102 -0.93 7.26 16.74
C PRO A 102 -1.66 8.42 16.08
N SER A 103 -0.91 9.38 15.54
CA SER A 103 -1.44 10.46 14.70
C SER A 103 -1.32 10.12 13.22
N ILE A 104 -2.11 10.80 12.37
CA ILE A 104 -2.04 10.63 10.91
C ILE A 104 -0.64 10.99 10.41
N GLN A 105 -0.06 12.07 10.92
CA GLN A 105 1.28 12.52 10.55
C GLN A 105 2.36 11.48 10.87
N GLU A 106 2.28 10.87 12.06
CA GLU A 106 3.19 9.79 12.48
C GLU A 106 3.05 8.57 11.58
N SER A 107 1.83 8.17 11.27
CA SER A 107 1.59 6.99 10.43
C SER A 107 2.07 7.18 9.00
N ILE A 108 1.93 8.38 8.43
CA ILE A 108 2.49 8.72 7.12
C ILE A 108 4.02 8.77 7.16
N LEU A 109 4.60 9.35 8.22
CA LEU A 109 6.06 9.38 8.38
C LEU A 109 6.63 7.95 8.40
N ILE A 110 6.00 7.04 9.16
CA ILE A 110 6.43 5.63 9.21
C ILE A 110 6.27 4.96 7.84
N LEU A 111 5.18 5.21 7.13
CA LEU A 111 5.00 4.69 5.76
C LEU A 111 6.10 5.18 4.83
N VAL A 112 6.43 6.49 4.87
CA VAL A 112 7.52 7.06 4.05
C VAL A 112 8.85 6.40 4.36
N VAL A 113 9.20 6.26 5.64
CA VAL A 113 10.44 5.60 6.07
C VAL A 113 10.46 4.14 5.64
N ALA A 114 9.34 3.41 5.79
CA ALA A 114 9.23 2.02 5.35
C ALA A 114 9.41 1.89 3.84
N LEU A 115 8.81 2.78 3.02
CA LEU A 115 8.96 2.79 1.57
C LEU A 115 10.39 3.14 1.14
N LEU A 116 11.03 4.10 1.80
CA LEU A 116 12.44 4.41 1.54
C LEU A 116 13.34 3.20 1.83
N LEU A 117 13.14 2.53 2.96
CA LEU A 117 13.88 1.32 3.30
C LEU A 117 13.58 0.17 2.30
N MET A 118 12.34 0.05 1.84
CA MET A 118 11.97 -0.93 0.82
C MET A 118 12.74 -0.67 -0.49
N VAL A 119 12.79 0.57 -0.96
CA VAL A 119 13.47 0.90 -2.23
C VAL A 119 14.99 0.78 -2.08
N TYR A 120 15.58 1.36 -1.05
CA TYR A 120 17.04 1.39 -0.91
C TYR A 120 17.60 0.07 -0.38
N ALA A 121 17.13 -0.42 0.78
CA ALA A 121 17.64 -1.65 1.35
C ALA A 121 17.21 -2.87 0.53
N GLY A 122 15.95 -2.91 0.10
CA GLY A 122 15.43 -3.96 -0.78
C GLY A 122 16.13 -3.98 -2.12
N GLY A 123 16.32 -2.82 -2.76
CA GLY A 123 17.02 -2.69 -4.04
C GLY A 123 18.46 -3.17 -3.97
N VAL A 124 19.25 -2.71 -2.98
CA VAL A 124 20.63 -3.14 -2.80
C VAL A 124 20.72 -4.65 -2.53
N MET A 125 19.85 -5.19 -1.69
CA MET A 125 19.84 -6.62 -1.37
C MET A 125 19.43 -7.50 -2.54
N SER A 126 18.50 -7.02 -3.40
CA SER A 126 18.05 -7.74 -4.58
C SER A 126 19.17 -7.98 -5.59
N LEU A 127 20.26 -7.17 -5.60
CA LEU A 127 21.39 -7.33 -6.50
C LEU A 127 22.19 -8.62 -6.23
N SER A 128 22.24 -9.04 -4.96
CA SER A 128 22.97 -10.26 -4.57
C SER A 128 22.04 -11.43 -4.23
N HIS A 129 20.91 -11.14 -3.62
CA HIS A 129 19.93 -12.13 -3.13
C HIS A 129 18.50 -11.64 -3.35
N PRO A 130 17.84 -11.99 -4.49
CA PRO A 130 16.50 -11.48 -4.83
C PRO A 130 15.45 -11.68 -3.72
N LEU A 131 15.46 -12.85 -3.06
CA LEU A 131 14.53 -13.13 -1.94
C LEU A 131 14.79 -12.23 -0.73
N ALA A 132 16.06 -11.93 -0.40
CA ALA A 132 16.37 -11.02 0.69
C ALA A 132 15.88 -9.59 0.41
N GLY A 133 15.90 -9.18 -0.86
CA GLY A 133 15.35 -7.92 -1.33
C GLY A 133 13.85 -7.76 -1.09
N VAL A 134 13.12 -8.87 -0.95
CA VAL A 134 11.68 -8.87 -0.61
C VAL A 134 11.45 -9.00 0.90
N ILE A 135 12.19 -9.89 1.57
CA ILE A 135 11.97 -10.23 2.99
C ILE A 135 12.38 -9.09 3.93
N VAL A 136 13.56 -8.49 3.68
CA VAL A 136 14.10 -7.47 4.58
C VAL A 136 13.22 -6.22 4.65
N PRO A 137 12.70 -5.67 3.54
CA PRO A 137 11.72 -4.61 3.60
C PRO A 137 10.45 -4.97 4.38
N GLN A 138 9.93 -6.19 4.24
CA GLN A 138 8.77 -6.64 5.00
C GLN A 138 9.01 -6.63 6.50
N PHE A 139 10.21 -7.02 6.93
CA PHE A 139 10.60 -6.92 8.34
C PHE A 139 10.49 -5.46 8.85
N PHE A 140 11.01 -4.48 8.11
CA PHE A 140 10.91 -3.07 8.49
C PHE A 140 9.47 -2.58 8.50
N ILE A 141 8.64 -2.97 7.51
CA ILE A 141 7.22 -2.63 7.45
C ILE A 141 6.49 -3.10 8.71
N GLY A 142 6.80 -4.31 9.21
CA GLY A 142 6.17 -4.84 10.42
C GLY A 142 6.72 -4.26 11.72
N VAL A 143 8.02 -4.04 11.78
CA VAL A 143 8.73 -3.66 13.03
C VAL A 143 8.60 -2.17 13.34
N LEU A 144 8.69 -1.29 12.34
CA LEU A 144 8.63 0.16 12.53
C LEU A 144 7.35 0.64 13.25
N PRO A 145 6.12 0.22 12.86
CA PRO A 145 4.91 0.66 13.56
C PRO A 145 4.83 0.14 15.00
N VAL A 146 5.39 -1.05 15.27
CA VAL A 146 5.45 -1.60 16.64
C VAL A 146 6.38 -0.76 17.51
N PHE A 147 7.59 -0.45 17.02
CA PHE A 147 8.52 0.42 17.74
C PHE A 147 7.93 1.82 17.96
N ALA A 148 7.28 2.38 16.96
CA ALA A 148 6.62 3.67 17.08
C ALA A 148 5.51 3.63 18.15
N CYS A 149 4.69 2.59 18.17
CA CYS A 149 3.66 2.42 19.20
C CYS A 149 4.28 2.35 20.61
N ILE A 150 5.35 1.58 20.79
CA ILE A 150 6.07 1.48 22.06
C ILE A 150 6.68 2.84 22.46
N TYR A 151 7.26 3.58 21.49
CA TYR A 151 7.86 4.88 21.74
C TYR A 151 6.82 5.91 22.24
N ILE A 152 5.67 5.99 21.57
CA ILE A 152 4.57 6.89 21.96
C ILE A 152 3.81 6.42 23.20
N LYS A 153 4.24 5.34 23.86
CA LYS A 153 3.58 4.70 25.00
C LYS A 153 2.13 4.26 24.67
N GLY A 154 1.86 3.87 23.43
CA GLY A 154 0.57 3.35 22.99
C GLY A 154 0.27 1.97 23.59
N ASP A 155 -1.01 1.66 23.69
CA ASP A 155 -1.48 0.32 24.04
C ASP A 155 -1.43 -0.56 22.79
N ILE A 156 -0.49 -1.50 22.77
CA ILE A 156 -0.26 -2.39 21.61
C ILE A 156 -1.54 -3.14 21.23
N CYS A 157 -2.26 -3.72 22.21
CA CYS A 157 -3.47 -4.48 21.93
C CYS A 157 -4.59 -3.62 21.33
N LYS A 158 -4.70 -2.36 21.76
CA LYS A 158 -5.69 -1.42 21.21
C LYS A 158 -5.29 -0.87 19.86
N VAL A 159 -4.03 -0.45 19.70
CA VAL A 159 -3.53 0.16 18.45
C VAL A 159 -3.57 -0.86 17.31
N PHE A 160 -3.17 -2.08 17.55
CA PHE A 160 -3.13 -3.14 16.55
C PHE A 160 -4.36 -4.04 16.54
N SER A 161 -5.39 -3.75 17.35
CA SER A 161 -6.60 -4.58 17.45
C SER A 161 -6.28 -6.08 17.67
N ILE A 162 -5.33 -6.37 18.58
CA ILE A 162 -4.90 -7.74 18.89
C ILE A 162 -5.95 -8.37 19.82
N ARG A 163 -7.01 -8.89 19.22
CA ARG A 163 -8.12 -9.55 19.91
C ARG A 163 -8.55 -10.81 19.17
N LYS A 164 -8.98 -11.84 19.91
CA LYS A 164 -9.54 -13.05 19.31
C LYS A 164 -10.84 -12.70 18.58
N PRO A 165 -10.97 -12.98 17.28
CA PRO A 165 -12.20 -12.70 16.54
C PRO A 165 -13.30 -13.71 16.92
N ALA A 166 -14.55 -13.28 16.82
CA ALA A 166 -15.69 -14.19 16.90
C ALA A 166 -15.73 -15.11 15.65
N VAL A 167 -16.22 -16.33 15.80
CA VAL A 167 -16.35 -17.29 14.69
C VAL A 167 -17.15 -16.69 13.52
N ARG A 168 -18.24 -15.98 13.82
CA ARG A 168 -19.03 -15.28 12.81
C ARG A 168 -18.20 -14.27 12.01
N SER A 169 -17.29 -13.53 12.65
CA SER A 169 -16.42 -12.58 12.01
C SER A 169 -15.41 -13.28 11.08
N VAL A 170 -14.90 -14.44 11.50
CA VAL A 170 -14.02 -15.27 10.64
C VAL A 170 -14.78 -15.74 9.40
N LEU A 171 -15.98 -16.30 9.56
CA LEU A 171 -16.81 -16.76 8.44
C LEU A 171 -17.18 -15.60 7.50
N GLY A 172 -17.58 -14.45 8.07
CA GLY A 172 -17.87 -13.24 7.29
C GLY A 172 -16.65 -12.74 6.49
N SER A 173 -15.46 -12.81 7.11
CA SER A 173 -14.19 -12.45 6.45
C SER A 173 -13.84 -13.41 5.31
N LEU A 174 -14.07 -14.72 5.49
CA LEU A 174 -13.85 -15.72 4.43
C LEU A 174 -14.77 -15.48 3.22
N VAL A 175 -16.05 -15.19 3.47
CA VAL A 175 -17.00 -14.88 2.39
C VAL A 175 -16.65 -13.56 1.71
N LEU A 176 -16.27 -12.53 2.50
CA LEU A 176 -15.87 -11.23 1.96
C LEU A 176 -14.64 -11.32 1.07
N ILE A 177 -13.61 -12.09 1.48
CA ILE A 177 -12.38 -12.21 0.68
C ILE A 177 -12.64 -12.96 -0.63
N LEU A 178 -13.47 -13.99 -0.64
CA LEU A 178 -13.83 -14.70 -1.88
C LEU A 178 -14.49 -13.75 -2.88
N GLY A 179 -15.45 -12.95 -2.45
CA GLY A 179 -16.09 -11.94 -3.30
C GLY A 179 -15.11 -10.86 -3.77
N THR A 180 -14.29 -10.35 -2.85
CA THR A 180 -13.31 -9.29 -3.15
C THR A 180 -12.21 -9.80 -4.09
N ALA A 181 -11.69 -11.00 -3.86
CA ALA A 181 -10.68 -11.60 -4.73
C ALA A 181 -11.20 -11.84 -6.15
N SER A 182 -12.46 -12.31 -6.30
CA SER A 182 -13.10 -12.47 -7.60
C SER A 182 -13.22 -11.13 -8.35
N LEU A 183 -13.63 -10.06 -7.68
CA LEU A 183 -13.70 -8.74 -8.28
C LEU A 183 -12.30 -8.18 -8.60
N SER A 184 -11.33 -8.40 -7.73
CA SER A 184 -9.93 -8.02 -7.96
C SER A 184 -9.34 -8.72 -9.18
N LEU A 185 -9.64 -10.01 -9.36
CA LEU A 185 -9.21 -10.78 -10.53
C LEU A 185 -9.83 -10.23 -11.83
N LEU A 186 -11.13 -9.92 -11.83
CA LEU A 186 -11.80 -9.30 -12.99
C LEU A 186 -11.17 -7.95 -13.33
N LEU A 187 -10.92 -7.10 -12.33
CA LEU A 187 -10.26 -5.81 -12.52
C LEU A 187 -8.84 -5.97 -13.06
N SER A 188 -8.08 -6.94 -12.53
CA SER A 188 -6.73 -7.23 -13.02
C SER A 188 -6.73 -7.67 -14.47
N ASN A 189 -7.69 -8.51 -14.89
CA ASN A 189 -7.82 -8.94 -16.29
C ASN A 189 -8.14 -7.76 -17.22
N VAL A 190 -9.06 -6.87 -16.81
CA VAL A 190 -9.38 -5.67 -17.59
C VAL A 190 -8.14 -4.76 -17.68
N LEU A 191 -7.42 -4.54 -16.59
CA LEU A 191 -6.22 -3.70 -16.58
C LEU A 191 -5.08 -4.33 -17.39
N SER A 192 -4.92 -5.65 -17.37
CA SER A 192 -3.93 -6.38 -18.17
C SER A 192 -4.17 -6.22 -19.68
N PHE A 193 -5.42 -6.06 -20.11
CA PHE A 193 -5.74 -5.77 -21.51
C PHE A 193 -5.19 -4.40 -21.95
N PHE A 194 -5.31 -3.38 -21.08
CA PHE A 194 -4.81 -2.02 -21.37
C PHE A 194 -3.30 -1.86 -21.12
N PHE A 195 -2.71 -2.63 -20.21
CA PHE A 195 -1.31 -2.54 -19.76
C PHE A 195 -0.58 -3.87 -19.94
N LYS A 196 -0.68 -4.46 -21.14
CA LYS A 196 -0.16 -5.81 -21.43
C LYS A 196 1.32 -5.98 -21.09
N GLU A 197 2.18 -5.05 -21.52
CA GLU A 197 3.63 -5.11 -21.26
C GLU A 197 3.95 -5.07 -19.77
N ASN A 198 3.27 -4.19 -19.02
CA ASN A 198 3.47 -4.10 -17.57
C ASN A 198 2.98 -5.37 -16.84
N SER A 199 1.92 -6.00 -17.35
CA SER A 199 1.39 -7.25 -16.80
C SER A 199 2.35 -8.41 -17.02
N GLN A 200 2.91 -8.52 -18.22
CA GLN A 200 3.91 -9.54 -18.55
C GLN A 200 5.18 -9.35 -17.71
N ALA A 201 5.73 -8.12 -17.66
CA ALA A 201 6.92 -7.81 -16.86
C ALA A 201 6.73 -8.15 -15.38
N LEU A 202 5.53 -7.91 -14.83
CA LEU A 202 5.21 -8.26 -13.45
C LEU A 202 5.17 -9.78 -13.23
N ASN A 203 4.57 -10.52 -14.16
CA ASN A 203 4.52 -11.99 -14.09
C ASN A 203 5.93 -12.58 -14.17
N ASP A 204 6.73 -12.13 -15.13
CA ASP A 204 8.13 -12.57 -15.29
C ASP A 204 8.96 -12.27 -14.05
N GLN A 205 8.74 -11.12 -13.41
CA GLN A 205 9.40 -10.78 -12.15
C GLN A 205 9.07 -11.79 -11.03
N TYR A 206 7.80 -12.21 -10.91
CA TYR A 206 7.41 -13.21 -9.91
C TYR A 206 7.96 -14.59 -10.24
N LEU A 207 7.93 -15.02 -11.50
CA LEU A 207 8.49 -16.29 -11.94
C LEU A 207 10.00 -16.34 -11.64
N ASN A 208 10.74 -15.29 -11.99
CA ASN A 208 12.17 -15.19 -11.71
C ASN A 208 12.49 -15.14 -10.20
N LEU A 209 11.67 -14.43 -9.41
CA LEU A 209 11.84 -14.34 -7.96
C LEU A 209 11.67 -15.70 -7.26
N LEU A 210 10.74 -16.51 -7.75
CA LEU A 210 10.35 -17.78 -7.14
C LEU A 210 10.99 -19.00 -7.84
N ASP A 211 11.88 -18.77 -8.80
CA ASP A 211 12.64 -19.85 -9.43
C ASP A 211 13.44 -20.63 -8.39
N GLY A 212 13.29 -21.97 -8.40
CA GLY A 212 13.91 -22.85 -7.41
C GLY A 212 13.33 -22.77 -5.98
N VAL A 213 12.35 -21.92 -5.72
CA VAL A 213 11.72 -21.83 -4.39
C VAL A 213 10.61 -22.87 -4.26
N SER A 214 10.55 -23.60 -3.16
CA SER A 214 9.47 -24.56 -2.92
C SER A 214 8.13 -23.85 -2.61
N PHE A 215 7.00 -24.46 -2.97
CA PHE A 215 5.68 -23.91 -2.71
C PHE A 215 5.43 -23.51 -1.25
N PRO A 216 5.78 -24.34 -0.21
CA PRO A 216 5.64 -23.92 1.18
C PRO A 216 6.49 -22.70 1.53
N ALA A 217 7.73 -22.60 1.00
CA ALA A 217 8.58 -21.45 1.21
C ALA A 217 7.99 -20.18 0.56
N ALA A 218 7.46 -20.28 -0.67
CA ALA A 218 6.77 -19.18 -1.33
C ALA A 218 5.53 -18.71 -0.57
N LEU A 219 4.75 -19.62 0.01
CA LEU A 219 3.61 -19.28 0.89
C LEU A 219 4.06 -18.50 2.14
N LEU A 220 5.16 -18.92 2.77
CA LEU A 220 5.69 -18.20 3.93
C LEU A 220 6.19 -16.80 3.56
N LEU A 221 6.93 -16.69 2.45
CA LEU A 221 7.61 -15.45 2.06
C LEU A 221 6.66 -14.43 1.41
N ILE A 222 5.80 -14.88 0.51
CA ILE A 222 4.98 -13.99 -0.34
C ILE A 222 3.52 -13.87 0.17
N ALA A 223 3.05 -14.83 0.98
CA ALA A 223 1.70 -14.75 1.50
C ALA A 223 1.65 -14.44 3.00
N LEU A 224 2.33 -15.23 3.85
CA LEU A 224 2.22 -15.07 5.30
C LEU A 224 2.98 -13.84 5.81
N THR A 225 4.21 -13.61 5.35
CA THR A 225 5.02 -12.48 5.82
C THR A 225 4.36 -11.13 5.53
N PRO A 226 3.90 -10.81 4.29
CA PRO A 226 3.14 -9.59 4.04
C PRO A 226 1.83 -9.51 4.84
N ALA A 227 1.09 -10.62 4.95
CA ALA A 227 -0.17 -10.67 5.71
C ALA A 227 -0.01 -10.37 7.20
N VAL A 228 1.18 -10.49 7.76
CA VAL A 228 1.48 -10.07 9.13
C VAL A 228 2.07 -8.66 9.14
N CYS A 229 3.13 -8.43 8.38
CA CYS A 229 3.89 -7.18 8.46
C CYS A 229 3.11 -5.96 7.94
N GLU A 230 2.44 -6.10 6.80
CA GLU A 230 1.67 -5.02 6.21
C GLU A 230 0.39 -4.73 7.00
N GLU A 231 -0.25 -5.77 7.57
CA GLU A 231 -1.42 -5.55 8.43
C GLU A 231 -1.06 -4.79 9.71
N LEU A 232 0.10 -5.00 10.31
CA LEU A 232 0.58 -4.21 11.44
C LEU A 232 0.69 -2.72 11.08
N LEU A 233 1.24 -2.39 9.92
CA LEU A 233 1.35 -1.00 9.49
C LEU A 233 -0.01 -0.41 9.11
N PHE A 234 -0.72 -1.06 8.16
CA PHE A 234 -1.89 -0.46 7.52
C PHE A 234 -3.16 -0.60 8.37
N ARG A 235 -3.45 -1.78 8.95
CA ARG A 235 -4.70 -2.02 9.71
C ARG A 235 -4.52 -1.81 11.20
N GLY A 236 -3.31 -1.98 11.70
CA GLY A 236 -2.96 -1.64 13.07
C GLY A 236 -2.73 -0.14 13.23
N TYR A 237 -1.51 0.30 12.97
CA TYR A 237 -1.04 1.65 13.31
C TYR A 237 -1.74 2.75 12.53
N MET A 238 -1.75 2.64 11.19
CA MET A 238 -2.29 3.67 10.30
C MET A 238 -3.82 3.77 10.39
N PHE A 239 -4.55 2.65 10.29
CA PHE A 239 -6.01 2.68 10.35
C PHE A 239 -6.52 3.20 11.70
N THR A 240 -5.85 2.86 12.80
CA THR A 240 -6.16 3.42 14.13
C THR A 240 -5.95 4.93 14.17
N ALA A 241 -4.87 5.45 13.58
CA ALA A 241 -4.61 6.89 13.47
C ALA A 241 -5.70 7.62 12.67
N PHE A 242 -6.06 7.09 11.51
CA PHE A 242 -7.05 7.70 10.62
C PHE A 242 -8.45 7.63 11.19
N ARG A 243 -8.87 6.46 11.70
CA ARG A 243 -10.19 6.27 12.32
C ARG A 243 -10.44 7.17 13.54
N ASN A 244 -9.38 7.51 14.26
CA ASN A 244 -9.49 8.42 15.42
C ASN A 244 -9.71 9.89 15.04
N ARG A 245 -9.47 10.28 13.78
CA ARG A 245 -9.51 11.67 13.33
C ARG A 245 -10.49 11.96 12.22
N MET A 246 -11.06 10.94 11.59
CA MET A 246 -12.00 11.10 10.50
C MET A 246 -13.09 10.02 10.49
N SER A 247 -14.15 10.24 9.72
CA SER A 247 -15.23 9.26 9.58
C SER A 247 -14.74 7.95 8.99
N LEU A 248 -15.39 6.84 9.34
CA LEU A 248 -15.01 5.50 8.92
C LEU A 248 -14.83 5.36 7.40
N PRO A 249 -15.75 5.83 6.52
CA PRO A 249 -15.56 5.71 5.08
C PRO A 249 -14.30 6.43 4.59
N LYS A 250 -13.99 7.61 5.13
CA LYS A 250 -12.78 8.36 4.80
C LYS A 250 -11.53 7.61 5.27
N ALA A 251 -11.53 7.08 6.49
CA ALA A 251 -10.39 6.31 7.01
C ALA A 251 -10.12 5.05 6.15
N ILE A 252 -11.16 4.29 5.80
CA ILE A 252 -11.05 3.13 4.90
C ILE A 252 -10.49 3.58 3.55
N PHE A 253 -11.05 4.61 2.94
CA PHE A 253 -10.61 5.10 1.62
C PHE A 253 -9.13 5.48 1.61
N PHE A 254 -8.71 6.37 2.52
CA PHE A 254 -7.32 6.84 2.52
C PHE A 254 -6.32 5.74 2.83
N VAL A 255 -6.58 4.88 3.82
CA VAL A 255 -5.67 3.78 4.15
C VAL A 255 -5.59 2.76 3.00
N SER A 256 -6.69 2.50 2.31
CA SER A 256 -6.72 1.58 1.16
C SER A 256 -5.96 2.13 -0.05
N ILE A 257 -6.06 3.42 -0.32
CA ILE A 257 -5.29 4.08 -1.39
C ILE A 257 -3.79 4.08 -1.05
N LEU A 258 -3.41 4.42 0.19
CA LEU A 258 -2.01 4.38 0.62
C LEU A 258 -1.44 2.96 0.54
N PHE A 259 -2.23 1.95 0.91
CA PHE A 259 -1.88 0.55 0.76
C PHE A 259 -1.67 0.16 -0.71
N ALA A 260 -2.56 0.60 -1.60
CA ALA A 260 -2.44 0.31 -3.03
C ALA A 260 -1.19 0.97 -3.65
N ILE A 261 -0.94 2.24 -3.31
CA ILE A 261 0.21 3.00 -3.81
C ILE A 261 1.53 2.37 -3.33
N SER A 262 1.59 1.84 -2.10
CA SER A 262 2.80 1.21 -1.58
C SER A 262 3.26 -0.01 -2.38
N HIS A 263 2.39 -0.61 -3.21
CA HIS A 263 2.74 -1.71 -4.10
C HIS A 263 3.48 -1.28 -5.39
N MET A 264 3.61 0.02 -5.65
CA MET A 264 4.36 0.58 -6.78
C MET A 264 4.04 -0.06 -8.14
N SER A 265 2.78 -0.42 -8.40
CA SER A 265 2.33 -1.07 -9.64
C SER A 265 0.99 -0.50 -10.10
N LEU A 266 0.96 0.12 -11.28
CA LEU A 266 -0.26 0.70 -11.86
C LEU A 266 -1.40 -0.31 -12.01
N ILE A 267 -1.06 -1.53 -12.44
CA ILE A 267 -2.04 -2.62 -12.63
C ILE A 267 -2.64 -3.05 -11.29
N LYS A 268 -1.87 -2.99 -10.21
CA LYS A 268 -2.31 -3.41 -8.89
C LYS A 268 -3.09 -2.33 -8.13
N ILE A 269 -3.05 -1.06 -8.52
CA ILE A 269 -3.66 0.04 -7.72
C ILE A 269 -5.13 -0.25 -7.41
N LEU A 270 -5.96 -0.48 -8.43
CA LEU A 270 -7.40 -0.70 -8.22
C LEU A 270 -7.71 -2.01 -7.48
N PRO A 271 -7.17 -3.19 -7.90
CA PRO A 271 -7.38 -4.43 -7.19
C PRO A 271 -6.91 -4.38 -5.73
N THR A 272 -5.74 -3.79 -5.47
CA THR A 272 -5.17 -3.68 -4.13
C THR A 272 -5.91 -2.67 -3.26
N ALA A 273 -6.41 -1.55 -3.83
CA ALA A 273 -7.26 -0.61 -3.09
C ALA A 273 -8.57 -1.26 -2.66
N LEU A 274 -9.19 -2.05 -3.55
CA LEU A 274 -10.40 -2.80 -3.24
C LEU A 274 -10.16 -3.83 -2.12
N LEU A 275 -9.09 -4.62 -2.24
CA LEU A 275 -8.66 -5.52 -1.18
C LEU A 275 -8.42 -4.75 0.11
N GLY A 276 -7.70 -3.63 0.03
CA GLY A 276 -7.42 -2.74 1.14
C GLY A 276 -8.67 -2.29 1.91
N ALA A 277 -9.72 -1.93 1.18
CA ALA A 277 -11.00 -1.53 1.76
C ALA A 277 -11.70 -2.69 2.48
N ALA A 278 -11.71 -3.88 1.87
CA ALA A 278 -12.29 -5.07 2.49
C ALA A 278 -11.57 -5.47 3.78
N LEU A 279 -10.23 -5.43 3.79
CA LEU A 279 -9.41 -5.74 4.97
C LEU A 279 -9.65 -4.73 6.10
N ALA A 280 -9.68 -3.42 5.79
CA ALA A 280 -9.96 -2.38 6.79
C ALA A 280 -11.37 -2.50 7.35
N TYR A 281 -12.36 -2.81 6.52
CA TYR A 281 -13.74 -3.06 6.95
C TYR A 281 -13.84 -4.29 7.87
N ALA A 282 -13.14 -5.38 7.54
CA ALA A 282 -13.12 -6.60 8.36
C ALA A 282 -12.53 -6.31 9.76
N VAL A 283 -11.42 -5.59 9.87
CA VAL A 283 -10.84 -5.18 11.16
C VAL A 283 -11.80 -4.30 11.94
N TYR A 284 -12.44 -3.33 11.28
CA TYR A 284 -13.41 -2.47 11.94
C TYR A 284 -14.58 -3.24 12.56
N CYS A 285 -15.16 -4.19 11.82
CA CYS A 285 -16.31 -4.96 12.28
C CYS A 285 -15.96 -6.01 13.33
N SER A 286 -14.79 -6.65 13.21
CA SER A 286 -14.36 -7.73 14.10
C SER A 286 -13.58 -7.24 15.33
N ASP A 287 -13.07 -6.01 15.29
CA ASP A 287 -12.11 -5.46 16.25
C ASP A 287 -10.87 -6.38 16.40
N SER A 288 -10.47 -7.05 15.30
CA SER A 288 -9.38 -8.02 15.29
C SER A 288 -8.55 -7.96 14.02
N ILE A 289 -7.23 -7.75 14.18
CA ILE A 289 -6.27 -7.77 13.08
C ILE A 289 -6.16 -9.17 12.45
N PHE A 290 -6.46 -10.22 13.20
CA PHE A 290 -6.35 -11.60 12.71
C PHE A 290 -7.33 -11.89 11.56
N THR A 291 -8.48 -11.21 11.49
CA THR A 291 -9.42 -11.36 10.39
C THR A 291 -8.82 -10.81 9.07
N SER A 292 -8.21 -9.63 9.09
CA SER A 292 -7.58 -9.06 7.91
C SER A 292 -6.31 -9.82 7.53
N SER A 293 -5.49 -10.23 8.51
CA SER A 293 -4.31 -11.06 8.23
C SER A 293 -4.68 -12.40 7.56
N LEU A 294 -5.76 -13.04 8.01
CA LEU A 294 -6.26 -14.27 7.38
C LEU A 294 -6.73 -13.99 5.94
N MET A 295 -7.52 -12.96 5.73
CA MET A 295 -7.98 -12.57 4.39
C MET A 295 -6.80 -12.25 3.46
N HIS A 296 -5.83 -11.50 3.95
CA HIS A 296 -4.64 -11.10 3.19
C HIS A 296 -3.79 -12.34 2.84
N PHE A 297 -3.55 -13.21 3.82
CA PHE A 297 -2.85 -14.48 3.60
C PHE A 297 -3.55 -15.33 2.53
N LEU A 298 -4.87 -15.47 2.59
CA LEU A 298 -5.63 -16.25 1.62
C LEU A 298 -5.56 -15.64 0.21
N ASN A 299 -5.66 -14.32 0.09
CA ASN A 299 -5.54 -13.63 -1.19
C ASN A 299 -4.15 -13.86 -1.83
N ASN A 300 -3.09 -13.64 -1.08
CA ASN A 300 -1.72 -13.80 -1.58
C ASN A 300 -1.39 -15.29 -1.77
N GLY A 301 -1.83 -16.16 -0.87
CA GLY A 301 -1.67 -17.61 -0.98
C GLY A 301 -2.36 -18.18 -2.21
N PHE A 302 -3.54 -17.67 -2.57
CA PHE A 302 -4.22 -18.05 -3.81
C PHE A 302 -3.40 -17.61 -5.04
N SER A 303 -2.82 -16.42 -5.03
CA SER A 303 -1.94 -15.96 -6.12
C SER A 303 -0.70 -16.85 -6.27
N VAL A 304 -0.06 -17.22 -5.15
CA VAL A 304 1.06 -18.17 -5.14
C VAL A 304 0.61 -19.55 -5.65
N PHE A 305 -0.55 -20.02 -5.25
CA PHE A 305 -1.10 -21.30 -5.72
C PHE A 305 -1.30 -21.30 -7.24
N ILE A 306 -1.88 -20.24 -7.79
CA ILE A 306 -2.06 -20.09 -9.25
C ILE A 306 -0.71 -20.07 -9.97
N LEU A 307 0.30 -19.41 -9.42
CA LEU A 307 1.63 -19.36 -10.02
C LEU A 307 2.30 -20.74 -10.13
N TYR A 308 2.13 -21.60 -9.12
CA TYR A 308 2.74 -22.95 -9.08
C TYR A 308 1.93 -24.04 -9.80
N TYR A 309 0.62 -23.90 -9.81
CA TYR A 309 -0.28 -24.97 -10.25
C TYR A 309 -1.28 -24.53 -11.33
N GLY A 310 -1.30 -23.26 -11.71
CA GLY A 310 -2.26 -22.71 -12.67
C GLY A 310 -2.27 -23.46 -14.01
N ASP A 311 -1.09 -23.81 -14.51
CA ASP A 311 -0.95 -24.58 -15.76
C ASP A 311 -1.56 -25.98 -15.70
N LYS A 312 -1.77 -26.52 -14.51
CA LYS A 312 -2.37 -27.85 -14.28
C LYS A 312 -3.89 -27.79 -14.16
N ILE A 313 -4.47 -26.59 -14.10
CA ILE A 313 -5.91 -26.38 -13.94
C ILE A 313 -6.52 -26.06 -15.31
N PRO A 314 -7.31 -26.98 -15.91
CA PRO A 314 -7.85 -26.79 -17.25
C PRO A 314 -8.69 -25.52 -17.40
N LEU A 315 -9.45 -25.17 -16.34
CA LEU A 315 -10.33 -24.00 -16.30
C LEU A 315 -9.59 -22.67 -16.46
N LEU A 316 -8.27 -22.63 -16.11
CA LEU A 316 -7.42 -21.42 -16.21
C LEU A 316 -6.67 -21.33 -17.53
N LYS A 317 -6.71 -22.38 -18.37
CA LYS A 317 -6.05 -22.46 -19.68
C LYS A 317 -6.88 -21.92 -20.85
N GLU A 318 -8.17 -21.76 -20.68
CA GLU A 318 -9.03 -21.24 -21.75
C GLU A 318 -8.77 -19.73 -21.92
N GLU A 319 -8.12 -19.37 -23.02
CA GLU A 319 -7.82 -17.98 -23.42
C GLU A 319 -9.06 -17.11 -23.65
N GLN A 320 -10.24 -17.70 -23.73
CA GLN A 320 -11.51 -16.99 -23.90
C GLN A 320 -12.42 -17.28 -22.71
N ALA A 321 -12.37 -16.40 -21.72
CA ALA A 321 -13.42 -16.39 -20.72
C ALA A 321 -14.77 -16.13 -21.40
N GLN A 322 -15.58 -17.18 -21.55
CA GLN A 322 -16.91 -17.06 -22.16
C GLN A 322 -17.75 -16.06 -21.35
N THR A 323 -18.52 -15.23 -22.04
CA THR A 323 -19.39 -14.22 -21.41
C THR A 323 -20.19 -14.74 -20.19
N PRO A 324 -20.77 -15.96 -20.21
CA PRO A 324 -21.44 -16.52 -19.04
C PRO A 324 -20.55 -16.70 -17.82
N PHE A 325 -19.28 -17.06 -18.01
CA PHE A 325 -18.32 -17.20 -16.91
C PHE A 325 -18.00 -15.85 -16.25
N ILE A 326 -17.78 -14.80 -17.06
CA ILE A 326 -17.56 -13.43 -16.56
C ILE A 326 -18.77 -12.94 -15.76
N ILE A 327 -19.97 -13.13 -16.30
CA ILE A 327 -21.22 -12.76 -15.60
C ILE A 327 -21.33 -13.53 -14.27
N GLY A 328 -21.06 -14.83 -14.27
CA GLY A 328 -21.05 -15.65 -13.07
C GLY A 328 -20.06 -15.14 -12.02
N MET A 329 -18.85 -14.77 -12.44
CA MET A 329 -17.84 -14.19 -11.53
C MET A 329 -18.29 -12.82 -10.96
N VAL A 330 -18.92 -11.96 -11.78
CA VAL A 330 -19.45 -10.67 -11.28
C VAL A 330 -20.55 -10.89 -10.25
N VAL A 331 -21.49 -11.78 -10.53
CA VAL A 331 -22.56 -12.11 -9.58
C VAL A 331 -22.00 -12.69 -8.30
N PHE A 332 -21.06 -13.62 -8.40
CA PHE A 332 -20.38 -14.23 -7.24
C PHE A 332 -19.63 -13.18 -6.42
N ALA A 333 -18.93 -12.25 -7.08
CA ALA A 333 -18.22 -11.16 -6.41
C ALA A 333 -19.19 -10.26 -5.63
N VAL A 334 -20.26 -9.80 -6.27
CA VAL A 334 -21.25 -8.91 -5.64
C VAL A 334 -21.95 -9.61 -4.48
N VAL A 335 -22.44 -10.82 -4.68
CA VAL A 335 -23.12 -11.61 -3.64
C VAL A 335 -22.15 -11.90 -2.47
N GLY A 336 -20.93 -12.31 -2.77
CA GLY A 336 -19.89 -12.58 -1.76
C GLY A 336 -19.55 -11.34 -0.93
N ILE A 337 -19.39 -10.18 -1.56
CA ILE A 337 -19.12 -8.92 -0.85
C ILE A 337 -20.31 -8.54 0.04
N LEU A 338 -21.52 -8.52 -0.49
CA LEU A 338 -22.73 -8.14 0.27
C LEU A 338 -23.00 -9.10 1.43
N LEU A 339 -22.89 -10.40 1.21
CA LEU A 339 -23.09 -11.42 2.23
C LEU A 339 -21.99 -11.36 3.30
N GLY A 340 -20.72 -11.22 2.89
CA GLY A 340 -19.60 -11.07 3.79
C GLY A 340 -19.74 -9.85 4.69
N MET A 341 -20.10 -8.70 4.12
CA MET A 341 -20.38 -7.47 4.88
C MET A 341 -21.54 -7.65 5.85
N LYS A 342 -22.63 -8.32 5.45
CA LYS A 342 -23.77 -8.63 6.30
C LYS A 342 -23.39 -9.54 7.47
N LEU A 343 -22.57 -10.55 7.24
CA LEU A 343 -22.08 -11.47 8.27
C LEU A 343 -21.13 -10.76 9.24
N LEU A 344 -20.33 -9.81 8.77
CA LEU A 344 -19.41 -9.04 9.61
C LEU A 344 -20.11 -7.96 10.45
N LYS A 345 -21.24 -7.44 9.99
CA LYS A 345 -21.95 -6.35 10.70
C LYS A 345 -22.29 -6.77 12.13
N ARG A 346 -21.89 -5.97 13.12
CA ARG A 346 -22.24 -6.19 14.53
C ARG A 346 -23.76 -6.10 14.75
N LYS A 347 -24.31 -6.98 15.60
CA LYS A 347 -25.75 -6.92 15.99
C LYS A 347 -26.08 -5.69 16.87
N ASP A 348 -25.08 -5.05 17.47
CA ASP A 348 -25.25 -3.98 18.46
C ASP A 348 -25.28 -2.56 17.83
N SER A 349 -25.51 -2.45 16.53
CA SER A 349 -25.60 -1.18 15.80
C SER A 349 -27.03 -0.87 15.31
N GLU A 350 -28.06 -1.46 15.96
CA GLU A 350 -29.46 -1.09 15.85
C GLU A 350 -29.95 -0.33 17.06
#